data_261206fdc5d71bffa2e7809a46ffaa91
#
_entry.id   261206fdc5d71bffa2e7809a46ffaa91
#
_cell.length_a   1.000
_cell.length_b   1.000
_cell.length_c   1.000
_cell.angle_alpha   90.00
_cell.angle_beta   90.00
_cell.angle_gamma   90.00
#
_symmetry.space_group_name_H-M   'P 1'
#
loop_
_entity.id
_entity.type
_entity.pdbx_description
1 polymer ?
#
loop_
_entity_poly.entity_id
_entity_poly.type
_entity_poly.pdbx_seq_one_letter_code
_entity_poly.pdbx_strand_id
1 'polypeptide(L)'
;MTQQLIIEQQGRLGIIRLNRVESLNALSIEMIQGIHQQVLAWQHVPQVQAILISSNSPKAFSAGGDVRYIYEGYHAGQQQHLNYFADEYAMLNDLYASKKPILALLDGYVLGGGFGLAQACHLRVSSEKSRFAMPETVIGYFPDVGATYFLSRLGE
;
A
#
# COMPACT_ATOMS: atom_id res chain seq x y z
N MET A 1 16.05 14.70 0.27
CA MET A 1 15.23 13.56 0.75
C MET A 1 14.94 12.67 -0.45
N THR A 2 15.11 11.38 -0.32
CA THR A 2 14.79 10.43 -1.41
C THR A 2 13.27 10.43 -1.62
N GLN A 3 12.83 10.49 -2.87
CA GLN A 3 11.40 10.44 -3.20
C GLN A 3 10.84 9.07 -2.78
N GLN A 4 9.82 9.04 -1.92
CA GLN A 4 9.27 7.80 -1.33
C GLN A 4 8.42 6.99 -2.32
N LEU A 5 7.95 7.62 -3.40
CA LEU A 5 7.27 6.99 -4.51
C LEU A 5 7.96 7.38 -5.81
N ILE A 6 8.12 6.44 -6.73
CA ILE A 6 8.50 6.71 -8.11
C ILE A 6 7.27 6.48 -8.97
N ILE A 7 6.85 7.53 -9.68
CA ILE A 7 5.65 7.53 -10.51
C ILE A 7 6.08 7.73 -11.95
N GLU A 8 5.71 6.77 -12.81
CA GLU A 8 6.07 6.77 -14.22
C GLU A 8 4.87 6.34 -15.08
N GLN A 9 4.93 6.67 -16.35
CA GLN A 9 4.04 6.10 -17.36
C GLN A 9 4.88 5.48 -18.47
N GLN A 10 4.61 4.22 -18.76
CA GLN A 10 5.23 3.47 -19.87
C GLN A 10 4.14 3.00 -20.82
N GLY A 11 4.02 3.69 -21.95
CA GLY A 11 2.94 3.45 -22.89
C GLY A 11 1.56 3.65 -22.24
N ARG A 12 0.79 2.58 -22.11
CA ARG A 12 -0.55 2.59 -21.49
C ARG A 12 -0.56 2.16 -20.03
N LEU A 13 0.59 1.88 -19.44
CA LEU A 13 0.75 1.44 -18.06
C LEU A 13 1.22 2.60 -17.18
N GLY A 14 0.43 2.96 -16.17
CA GLY A 14 0.87 3.79 -15.05
C GLY A 14 1.62 2.91 -14.04
N ILE A 15 2.76 3.37 -13.56
CA ILE A 15 3.61 2.60 -12.63
C ILE A 15 3.85 3.43 -11.37
N ILE A 16 3.54 2.85 -10.22
CA ILE A 16 3.87 3.38 -8.89
C ILE A 16 4.85 2.39 -8.26
N ARG A 17 6.07 2.85 -7.96
CA ARG A 17 7.03 2.05 -7.20
C ARG A 17 7.19 2.62 -5.80
N LEU A 18 6.99 1.76 -4.81
CA LEU A 18 7.28 2.06 -3.41
C LEU A 18 8.79 2.15 -3.25
N ASN A 19 9.30 3.27 -2.73
CA ASN A 19 10.73 3.60 -2.73
C ASN A 19 11.23 4.13 -1.38
N ARG A 20 10.66 3.64 -0.29
CA ARG A 20 11.13 3.88 1.09
C ARG A 20 11.88 2.66 1.60
N VAL A 21 12.92 2.28 0.87
CA VAL A 21 13.65 1.00 1.00
C VAL A 21 14.25 0.80 2.39
N GLU A 22 14.76 1.84 3.02
CA GLU A 22 15.35 1.82 4.36
C GLU A 22 14.36 1.43 5.47
N SER A 23 13.08 1.65 5.24
CA SER A 23 11.99 1.27 6.14
C SER A 23 11.16 0.10 5.60
N LEU A 24 11.74 -0.71 4.70
CA LEU A 24 11.06 -1.83 4.04
C LEU A 24 9.70 -1.44 3.43
N ASN A 25 9.62 -0.22 2.90
CA ASN A 25 8.40 0.39 2.37
C ASN A 25 7.23 0.42 3.37
N ALA A 26 7.51 0.64 4.67
CA ALA A 26 6.46 1.00 5.60
C ALA A 26 5.72 2.24 5.05
N LEU A 27 4.40 2.14 4.95
CA LEU A 27 3.55 3.14 4.29
C LEU A 27 3.50 4.41 5.16
N SER A 28 4.22 5.44 4.72
CA SER A 28 4.12 6.78 5.34
C SER A 28 2.83 7.47 4.88
N ILE A 29 2.44 8.52 5.61
CA ILE A 29 1.28 9.32 5.21
C ILE A 29 1.45 9.93 3.81
N GLU A 30 2.68 10.34 3.44
CA GLU A 30 3.00 10.86 2.12
C GLU A 30 2.85 9.79 1.04
N MET A 31 3.23 8.54 1.33
CA MET A 31 3.05 7.43 0.40
C MET A 31 1.56 7.12 0.21
N ILE A 32 0.78 7.04 1.29
CA ILE A 32 -0.66 6.80 1.25
C ILE A 32 -1.35 7.86 0.39
N GLN A 33 -1.13 9.14 0.70
CA GLN A 33 -1.72 10.25 -0.03
C GLN A 33 -1.24 10.31 -1.49
N GLY A 34 0.04 10.05 -1.73
CA GLY A 34 0.62 10.04 -3.07
C GLY A 34 0.06 8.94 -3.96
N ILE A 35 -0.08 7.71 -3.43
CA ILE A 35 -0.71 6.59 -4.15
C ILE A 35 -2.16 6.93 -4.47
N HIS A 36 -2.91 7.40 -3.46
CA HIS A 36 -4.32 7.75 -3.59
C HIS A 36 -4.54 8.80 -4.68
N GLN A 37 -3.86 9.94 -4.57
CA GLN A 37 -3.96 11.04 -5.54
C GLN A 37 -3.60 10.59 -6.96
N GLN A 38 -2.53 9.79 -7.10
CA GLN A 38 -2.08 9.33 -8.40
C GLN A 38 -3.06 8.35 -9.06
N VAL A 39 -3.63 7.43 -8.28
CA VAL A 39 -4.64 6.49 -8.80
C VAL A 39 -5.89 7.25 -9.25
N LEU A 40 -6.38 8.20 -8.45
CA LEU A 40 -7.52 9.04 -8.83
C LEU A 40 -7.23 9.88 -10.09
N ALA A 41 -6.06 10.50 -10.17
CA ALA A 41 -5.66 11.27 -11.35
C ALA A 41 -5.69 10.41 -12.62
N TRP A 42 -5.15 9.19 -12.55
CA TRP A 42 -5.12 8.31 -13.71
C TRP A 42 -6.49 7.76 -14.13
N GLN A 43 -7.52 7.80 -13.27
CA GLN A 43 -8.88 7.47 -13.72
C GLN A 43 -9.33 8.34 -14.89
N HIS A 44 -8.86 9.60 -14.94
CA HIS A 44 -9.24 10.60 -15.93
C HIS A 44 -8.25 10.73 -17.09
N VAL A 45 -7.19 9.94 -17.16
CA VAL A 45 -6.16 9.95 -18.22
C VAL A 45 -6.41 8.79 -19.19
N PRO A 46 -6.99 9.02 -20.40
CA PRO A 46 -7.32 7.93 -21.33
C PRO A 46 -6.11 7.11 -21.79
N GLN A 47 -4.93 7.72 -21.80
CA GLN A 47 -3.68 7.06 -22.19
C GLN A 47 -3.23 5.99 -21.19
N VAL A 48 -3.60 6.10 -19.92
CA VAL A 48 -3.34 5.07 -18.91
C VAL A 48 -4.51 4.10 -18.89
N GLN A 49 -4.26 2.84 -19.19
CA GLN A 49 -5.30 1.79 -19.25
C GLN A 49 -5.20 0.78 -18.11
N ALA A 50 -4.04 0.68 -17.46
CA ALA A 50 -3.80 -0.15 -16.30
C ALA A 50 -2.79 0.52 -15.37
N ILE A 51 -2.78 0.10 -14.11
CA ILE A 51 -1.86 0.62 -13.09
C ILE A 51 -1.07 -0.56 -12.51
N LEU A 52 0.22 -0.38 -12.33
CA LEU A 52 1.11 -1.31 -11.67
C LEU A 52 1.63 -0.70 -10.37
N ILE A 53 1.47 -1.41 -9.26
CA ILE A 53 2.11 -1.08 -7.99
C ILE A 53 3.20 -2.12 -7.72
N SER A 54 4.42 -1.67 -7.47
CA SER A 54 5.59 -2.52 -7.24
C SER A 54 6.52 -1.90 -6.19
N SER A 55 7.61 -2.56 -5.90
CA SER A 55 8.61 -2.14 -4.91
C SER A 55 10.00 -2.00 -5.53
N ASN A 56 10.78 -1.03 -5.05
CA ASN A 56 12.21 -0.96 -5.30
C ASN A 56 13.04 -1.66 -4.20
N SER A 57 12.41 -2.10 -3.12
CA SER A 57 13.11 -2.87 -2.08
C SER A 57 13.31 -4.32 -2.53
N PRO A 58 14.53 -4.86 -2.43
CA PRO A 58 14.78 -6.27 -2.74
C PRO A 58 14.29 -7.20 -1.62
N LYS A 59 13.79 -6.66 -0.51
CA LYS A 59 13.40 -7.43 0.68
C LYS A 59 11.90 -7.43 0.94
N ALA A 60 11.19 -6.40 0.50
CA ALA A 60 9.78 -6.24 0.83
C ALA A 60 9.02 -5.48 -0.26
N PHE A 61 7.81 -5.93 -0.53
CA PHE A 61 6.82 -5.07 -1.16
C PHE A 61 6.47 -3.93 -0.20
N SER A 62 5.96 -4.27 1.01
CA SER A 62 5.74 -3.33 2.10
C SER A 62 5.68 -4.06 3.44
N ALA A 63 6.30 -3.48 4.47
CA ALA A 63 6.25 -3.98 5.85
C ALA A 63 5.01 -3.55 6.64
N GLY A 64 4.06 -2.85 6.02
CA GLY A 64 2.82 -2.38 6.65
C GLY A 64 2.77 -0.88 6.85
N GLY A 65 1.92 -0.41 7.76
CA GLY A 65 1.79 1.00 8.11
C GLY A 65 2.99 1.54 8.88
N ASP A 66 3.22 2.85 8.81
CA ASP A 66 4.28 3.52 9.59
C ASP A 66 3.82 3.73 11.05
N VAL A 67 3.85 2.64 11.82
CA VAL A 67 3.47 2.64 13.24
C VAL A 67 4.31 3.62 14.07
N ARG A 68 5.56 3.84 13.67
CA ARG A 68 6.43 4.82 14.33
C ARG A 68 5.87 6.23 14.20
N TYR A 69 5.45 6.63 13.01
CA TYR A 69 4.81 7.94 12.78
C TYR A 69 3.58 8.14 13.67
N ILE A 70 2.74 7.11 13.79
CA ILE A 70 1.53 7.16 14.64
C ILE A 70 1.92 7.30 16.11
N TYR A 71 2.86 6.49 16.58
CA TYR A 71 3.35 6.49 17.96
C TYR A 71 3.97 7.85 18.35
N GLU A 72 4.90 8.34 17.53
CA GLU A 72 5.58 9.60 17.76
C GLU A 72 4.59 10.80 17.74
N GLY A 73 3.65 10.80 16.78
CA GLY A 73 2.61 11.81 16.69
C GLY A 73 1.70 11.85 17.93
N TYR A 74 1.31 10.68 18.44
CA TYR A 74 0.52 10.56 19.66
C TYR A 74 1.26 11.17 20.87
N HIS A 75 2.52 10.79 21.10
CA HIS A 75 3.32 11.26 22.21
C HIS A 75 3.70 12.75 22.11
N ALA A 76 3.78 13.28 20.89
CA ALA A 76 4.01 14.71 20.66
C ALA A 76 2.74 15.57 20.80
N GLY A 77 1.58 14.96 21.09
CA GLY A 77 0.29 15.66 21.16
C GLY A 77 -0.20 16.21 19.82
N GLN A 78 0.32 15.69 18.71
CA GLN A 78 -0.09 16.11 17.36
C GLN A 78 -1.43 15.47 17.00
N GLN A 79 -2.23 16.16 16.15
CA GLN A 79 -3.51 15.64 15.69
C GLN A 79 -3.43 14.95 14.31
N GLN A 80 -2.38 15.24 13.55
CA GLN A 80 -2.26 14.76 12.16
C GLN A 80 -2.20 13.24 12.03
N HIS A 81 -1.62 12.54 13.02
CA HIS A 81 -1.57 11.08 13.03
C HIS A 81 -2.97 10.43 13.12
N LEU A 82 -3.98 11.15 13.65
CA LEU A 82 -5.36 10.65 13.74
C LEU A 82 -5.98 10.43 12.35
N ASN A 83 -5.54 11.19 11.35
CA ASN A 83 -6.04 11.06 9.99
C ASN A 83 -5.37 9.91 9.22
N TYR A 84 -4.30 9.32 9.75
CA TYR A 84 -3.53 8.28 9.07
C TYR A 84 -4.42 7.13 8.58
N PHE A 85 -5.20 6.55 9.48
CA PHE A 85 -6.08 5.43 9.14
C PHE A 85 -7.23 5.84 8.22
N ALA A 86 -7.76 7.06 8.39
CA ALA A 86 -8.79 7.58 7.51
C ALA A 86 -8.29 7.72 6.08
N ASP A 87 -7.09 8.27 5.89
CA ASP A 87 -6.45 8.41 4.58
C ASP A 87 -6.09 7.04 3.99
N GLU A 88 -5.57 6.11 4.81
CA GLU A 88 -5.26 4.74 4.38
C GLU A 88 -6.51 4.01 3.88
N TYR A 89 -7.60 4.04 4.66
CA TYR A 89 -8.84 3.36 4.27
C TYR A 89 -9.51 4.01 3.06
N ALA A 90 -9.45 5.33 2.93
CA ALA A 90 -9.92 6.02 1.73
C ALA A 90 -9.13 5.59 0.49
N MET A 91 -7.81 5.55 0.58
CA MET A 91 -6.95 5.04 -0.49
C MET A 91 -7.32 3.61 -0.88
N LEU A 92 -7.41 2.69 0.09
CA LEU A 92 -7.72 1.28 -0.17
C LEU A 92 -9.09 1.11 -0.84
N ASN A 93 -10.09 1.86 -0.37
CA ASN A 93 -11.44 1.84 -0.96
C ASN A 93 -11.43 2.29 -2.42
N ASP A 94 -10.72 3.37 -2.74
CA ASP A 94 -10.68 3.90 -4.09
C ASP A 94 -9.82 3.07 -5.05
N LEU A 95 -8.78 2.40 -4.55
CA LEU A 95 -8.06 1.38 -5.31
C LEU A 95 -8.99 0.20 -5.65
N TYR A 96 -9.71 -0.31 -4.66
CA TYR A 96 -10.65 -1.42 -4.84
C TYR A 96 -11.77 -1.07 -5.83
N ALA A 97 -12.27 0.16 -5.79
CA ALA A 97 -13.33 0.67 -6.66
C ALA A 97 -12.82 1.19 -8.02
N SER A 98 -11.52 1.13 -8.28
CA SER A 98 -10.91 1.67 -9.51
C SER A 98 -11.50 1.01 -10.75
N LYS A 99 -11.87 1.83 -11.74
CA LYS A 99 -12.35 1.37 -13.05
C LYS A 99 -11.23 0.82 -13.94
N LYS A 100 -9.99 1.17 -13.65
CA LYS A 100 -8.82 0.66 -14.36
C LYS A 100 -8.20 -0.48 -13.57
N PRO A 101 -7.81 -1.58 -14.22
CA PRO A 101 -7.19 -2.68 -13.51
C PRO A 101 -5.90 -2.23 -12.83
N ILE A 102 -5.77 -2.57 -11.56
CA ILE A 102 -4.57 -2.35 -10.75
C ILE A 102 -3.92 -3.70 -10.48
N LEU A 103 -2.65 -3.82 -10.81
CA LEU A 103 -1.83 -4.99 -10.57
C LEU A 103 -0.81 -4.69 -9.45
N ALA A 104 -0.65 -5.58 -8.49
CA ALA A 104 0.44 -5.56 -7.53
C ALA A 104 1.48 -6.63 -7.84
N LEU A 105 2.76 -6.24 -7.97
CA LEU A 105 3.89 -7.17 -8.02
C LEU A 105 4.49 -7.29 -6.62
N LEU A 106 4.34 -8.47 -6.04
CA LEU A 106 4.66 -8.75 -4.65
C LEU A 106 5.95 -9.59 -4.61
N ASP A 107 7.02 -9.02 -4.07
CA ASP A 107 8.27 -9.74 -3.80
C ASP A 107 8.72 -9.46 -2.37
N GLY A 108 9.24 -10.48 -1.67
CA GLY A 108 9.64 -10.38 -0.28
C GLY A 108 8.47 -10.23 0.70
N TYR A 109 8.62 -9.40 1.73
CA TYR A 109 7.62 -9.22 2.77
C TYR A 109 6.42 -8.38 2.31
N VAL A 110 5.22 -8.88 2.60
CA VAL A 110 3.92 -8.25 2.33
C VAL A 110 3.11 -8.29 3.63
N LEU A 111 3.23 -7.27 4.48
CA LEU A 111 2.75 -7.34 5.85
C LEU A 111 1.74 -6.22 6.15
N GLY A 112 0.79 -6.50 7.03
CA GLY A 112 -0.12 -5.51 7.61
C GLY A 112 -0.80 -4.63 6.57
N GLY A 113 -0.72 -3.31 6.70
CA GLY A 113 -1.23 -2.34 5.73
C GLY A 113 -0.69 -2.56 4.30
N GLY A 114 0.55 -3.08 4.14
CA GLY A 114 1.09 -3.48 2.85
C GLY A 114 0.34 -4.67 2.22
N PHE A 115 -0.13 -5.60 3.05
CA PHE A 115 -1.00 -6.67 2.58
C PHE A 115 -2.40 -6.13 2.23
N GLY A 116 -2.92 -5.18 3.02
CA GLY A 116 -4.15 -4.44 2.69
C GLY A 116 -4.06 -3.75 1.33
N LEU A 117 -2.96 -3.03 1.07
CA LEU A 117 -2.69 -2.40 -0.22
C LEU A 117 -2.70 -3.42 -1.38
N ALA A 118 -2.05 -4.57 -1.19
CA ALA A 118 -2.04 -5.65 -2.18
C ALA A 118 -3.45 -6.20 -2.42
N GLN A 119 -4.25 -6.37 -1.36
CA GLN A 119 -5.63 -6.89 -1.46
C GLN A 119 -6.60 -5.90 -2.11
N ALA A 120 -6.35 -4.60 -2.00
CA ALA A 120 -7.13 -3.59 -2.71
C ALA A 120 -6.87 -3.58 -4.22
N CYS A 121 -5.77 -4.18 -4.69
CA CYS A 121 -5.49 -4.35 -6.12
C CYS A 121 -6.32 -5.48 -6.74
N HIS A 122 -6.68 -5.34 -8.03
CA HIS A 122 -7.47 -6.33 -8.77
C HIS A 122 -6.71 -7.63 -9.03
N LEU A 123 -5.42 -7.53 -9.31
CA LEU A 123 -4.55 -8.67 -9.60
C LEU A 123 -3.31 -8.60 -8.70
N ARG A 124 -2.88 -9.74 -8.25
CA ARG A 124 -1.68 -9.93 -7.42
C ARG A 124 -0.79 -10.99 -8.05
N VAL A 125 0.46 -10.65 -8.27
CA VAL A 125 1.49 -11.58 -8.73
C VAL A 125 2.57 -11.64 -7.65
N SER A 126 2.76 -12.81 -7.10
CA SER A 126 3.77 -13.08 -6.07
C SER A 126 4.92 -13.91 -6.61
N SER A 127 6.11 -13.77 -6.01
CA SER A 127 7.26 -14.63 -6.25
C SER A 127 7.35 -15.71 -5.15
N GLU A 128 8.26 -16.66 -5.36
CA GLU A 128 8.60 -17.68 -4.36
C GLU A 128 9.21 -17.10 -3.07
N LYS A 129 9.66 -15.84 -3.10
CA LYS A 129 10.20 -15.12 -1.95
C LYS A 129 9.13 -14.43 -1.13
N SER A 130 7.91 -14.32 -1.66
CA SER A 130 6.83 -13.57 -0.99
C SER A 130 6.46 -14.22 0.34
N ARG A 131 6.29 -13.36 1.37
CA ARG A 131 5.89 -13.77 2.72
C ARG A 131 4.78 -12.83 3.18
N PHE A 132 3.61 -13.42 3.40
CA PHE A 132 2.40 -12.68 3.75
C PHE A 132 2.08 -12.86 5.23
N ALA A 133 1.76 -11.78 5.93
CA ALA A 133 1.24 -11.84 7.30
C ALA A 133 0.45 -10.59 7.67
N MET A 134 -0.45 -10.78 8.65
CA MET A 134 -1.11 -9.71 9.41
C MET A 134 -0.58 -9.79 10.86
N PRO A 135 0.59 -9.17 11.14
CA PRO A 135 1.29 -9.34 12.42
C PRO A 135 0.81 -8.38 13.52
N GLU A 136 -0.30 -7.67 13.33
CA GLU A 136 -0.79 -6.60 14.18
C GLU A 136 -0.93 -7.02 15.64
N THR A 137 -1.35 -8.26 15.90
CA THR A 137 -1.52 -8.79 17.25
C THR A 137 -0.22 -8.87 18.05
N VAL A 138 0.94 -8.93 17.37
CA VAL A 138 2.27 -8.91 18.03
C VAL A 138 2.54 -7.56 18.69
N ILE A 139 1.95 -6.49 18.18
CA ILE A 139 2.09 -5.12 18.72
C ILE A 139 0.85 -4.67 19.49
N GLY A 140 -0.06 -5.61 19.84
CA GLY A 140 -1.26 -5.31 20.61
C GLY A 140 -2.37 -4.61 19.82
N TYR A 141 -2.34 -4.70 18.49
CA TYR A 141 -3.37 -4.20 17.60
C TYR A 141 -4.18 -5.36 16.99
N PHE A 142 -5.20 -5.09 16.20
CA PHE A 142 -5.97 -6.10 15.46
C PHE A 142 -5.71 -5.98 13.96
N PRO A 143 -5.78 -7.07 13.19
CA PRO A 143 -5.72 -7.02 11.73
C PRO A 143 -6.87 -6.21 11.17
N ASP A 144 -6.55 -5.05 10.63
CA ASP A 144 -7.48 -4.08 10.02
C ASP A 144 -7.43 -4.14 8.48
N VAL A 145 -7.44 -3.03 7.78
CA VAL A 145 -7.36 -2.88 6.31
C VAL A 145 -8.19 -3.89 5.52
N GLY A 146 -9.32 -4.31 6.07
CA GLY A 146 -10.20 -5.30 5.46
C GLY A 146 -9.78 -6.77 5.68
N ALA A 147 -8.83 -7.05 6.59
CA ALA A 147 -8.28 -8.39 6.80
C ALA A 147 -9.37 -9.44 7.10
N THR A 148 -10.33 -9.14 7.96
CA THR A 148 -11.43 -10.04 8.29
C THR A 148 -12.28 -10.41 7.07
N TYR A 149 -12.37 -9.51 6.09
CA TYR A 149 -13.09 -9.75 4.84
C TYR A 149 -12.26 -10.61 3.89
N PHE A 150 -11.03 -10.20 3.55
CA PHE A 150 -10.28 -10.90 2.52
C PHE A 150 -9.70 -12.24 3.00
N LEU A 151 -9.24 -12.35 4.27
CA LEU A 151 -8.68 -13.61 4.79
C LEU A 151 -9.72 -14.73 4.81
N SER A 152 -10.99 -14.41 5.12
CA SER A 152 -12.07 -15.41 5.11
C SER A 152 -12.46 -15.87 3.69
N ARG A 153 -11.92 -15.26 2.65
CA ARG A 153 -12.21 -15.53 1.24
C ARG A 153 -11.02 -16.02 0.43
N LEU A 154 -9.87 -16.19 1.07
CA LEU A 154 -8.73 -16.88 0.46
C LEU A 154 -9.16 -18.34 0.26
N GLY A 155 -9.03 -18.86 -0.96
CA GLY A 155 -9.20 -20.28 -1.25
C GLY A 155 -8.14 -21.11 -0.55
N GLU A 156 -8.41 -22.42 -0.40
CA GLU A 156 -7.43 -23.41 0.07
C GLU A 156 -6.29 -23.62 -0.93
#